data_d24e440c8a7acc61e2d49d50016e9f62
#
_entry.id   d24e440c8a7acc61e2d49d50016e9f62
#
_cell.length_a   1.000
_cell.length_b   1.000
_cell.length_c   1.000
_cell.angle_alpha   90.00
_cell.angle_beta   90.00
_cell.angle_gamma   90.00
#
_symmetry.space_group_name_H-M   'P 1'
#
loop_
_entity.id
_entity.type
_entity.pdbx_description
1 polymer ?
#
loop_
_entity_poly.entity_id
_entity_poly.type
_entity_poly.pdbx_seq_one_letter_code
_entity_poly.pdbx_strand_id
1 'polypeptide(L)'
;MLSRPRPLIGKATSLSRTARGFATILLAATVALSSSVSAFAQGVPVVRDAEIEALVRDYARPIFKAAGLANDGIDIVLVNDQSFNAFVTGRRLFINTGALVTAETPNEIIGVIAHEAGHIAGGHQEKLRDQLDRAKTMAIIATLLGAGAMVAGATTNSRGLAGAGMGVAAGGGEMAQRSILAYQRTEEITADRSAITYLNATGQSGMGMLKTFARFQSALSLAGTQVDPYRISHPMPQERIANLEVLVKQSPFVNAVDPPALQQRHDMMRIKIAAYMQGQAAVARLMRKNPTSLASRYGDAQQTYLYGNPGAALAKTAALIKEQPKNPYFHELRGDILMKVNKPKDAADAYAKAASLDPARSGLLLVSVGQSLMAVGTPDSLKKAVTQLNNGVARDRENSEAYRFLAQAYGELGDIPAADLATAEGHYYAGDYKNAKIFAMRAQQKLKRGEPRWVRAQDIINYTPSNKLK
;
A
#
# COMPACT_ATOMS: atom_id res chain seq x y z
N MET A 1 48.05 -64.39 -23.49
CA MET A 1 48.43 -64.39 -22.08
C MET A 1 48.74 -62.94 -21.70
N LEU A 2 47.85 -62.24 -21.02
CA LEU A 2 48.12 -61.10 -20.21
C LEU A 2 46.79 -60.69 -19.51
N SER A 3 46.77 -60.94 -18.20
CA SER A 3 45.66 -60.73 -17.30
C SER A 3 45.39 -59.21 -17.06
N ARG A 4 44.14 -58.83 -17.15
CA ARG A 4 43.65 -57.46 -16.73
C ARG A 4 43.28 -57.50 -15.27
N PRO A 5 43.61 -56.40 -14.46
CA PRO A 5 43.19 -56.31 -13.08
C PRO A 5 41.71 -55.82 -12.99
N ARG A 6 40.97 -56.39 -12.01
CA ARG A 6 39.61 -56.02 -11.65
C ARG A 6 39.62 -54.67 -10.87
N PRO A 7 38.66 -53.77 -11.10
CA PRO A 7 38.49 -52.57 -10.25
C PRO A 7 37.75 -52.96 -8.96
N LEU A 8 38.27 -52.46 -7.85
CA LEU A 8 37.64 -52.48 -6.52
C LEU A 8 36.43 -51.52 -6.50
N ILE A 9 35.24 -52.08 -6.40
CA ILE A 9 34.00 -51.30 -6.20
C ILE A 9 33.90 -50.96 -4.71
N GLY A 10 34.18 -49.72 -4.37
CA GLY A 10 33.90 -49.15 -3.06
C GLY A 10 32.39 -49.14 -2.80
N LYS A 11 31.96 -49.72 -1.68
CA LYS A 11 30.57 -49.68 -1.20
C LYS A 11 30.22 -48.23 -0.84
N ALA A 12 29.42 -47.57 -1.67
CA ALA A 12 28.73 -46.37 -1.31
C ALA A 12 27.69 -46.69 -0.23
N THR A 13 27.87 -46.15 0.96
CA THR A 13 26.89 -46.20 2.04
C THR A 13 25.65 -45.43 1.62
N SER A 14 24.55 -46.14 1.39
CA SER A 14 23.26 -45.56 1.08
C SER A 14 22.74 -44.82 2.32
N LEU A 15 22.69 -43.52 2.28
CA LEU A 15 21.91 -42.70 3.22
C LEU A 15 20.46 -43.18 3.23
N SER A 16 19.94 -43.50 4.41
CA SER A 16 18.60 -44.04 4.61
C SER A 16 17.53 -43.09 3.98
N ARG A 17 16.43 -43.65 3.48
CA ARG A 17 15.30 -42.91 2.90
C ARG A 17 14.77 -41.81 3.80
N THR A 18 14.86 -41.95 5.12
CA THR A 18 14.51 -40.98 6.13
C THR A 18 15.42 -39.72 6.11
N ALA A 19 16.75 -39.87 5.95
CA ALA A 19 17.67 -38.72 5.88
C ALA A 19 17.47 -37.90 4.58
N ARG A 20 17.08 -38.53 3.47
CA ARG A 20 16.74 -37.82 2.22
C ARG A 20 15.41 -37.03 2.35
N GLY A 21 14.42 -37.57 3.07
CA GLY A 21 13.15 -36.91 3.34
C GLY A 21 13.32 -35.63 4.19
N PHE A 22 14.16 -35.66 5.21
CA PHE A 22 14.45 -34.51 6.04
C PHE A 22 15.23 -33.41 5.33
N ALA A 23 16.20 -33.77 4.49
CA ALA A 23 16.94 -32.79 3.68
C ALA A 23 16.04 -32.09 2.66
N THR A 24 15.06 -32.79 2.08
CA THR A 24 14.10 -32.21 1.12
C THR A 24 13.08 -31.31 1.80
N ILE A 25 12.63 -31.63 3.02
CA ILE A 25 11.69 -30.80 3.80
C ILE A 25 12.39 -29.52 4.31
N LEU A 26 13.64 -29.62 4.75
CA LEU A 26 14.41 -28.45 5.17
C LEU A 26 14.71 -27.51 3.99
N LEU A 27 15.01 -28.06 2.82
CA LEU A 27 15.24 -27.29 1.58
C LEU A 27 13.93 -26.65 1.07
N ALA A 28 12.79 -27.34 1.19
CA ALA A 28 11.49 -26.80 0.84
C ALA A 28 11.03 -25.67 1.78
N ALA A 29 11.32 -25.79 3.07
CA ALA A 29 11.02 -24.73 4.05
C ALA A 29 11.89 -23.49 3.86
N THR A 30 13.17 -23.64 3.50
CA THR A 30 14.05 -22.50 3.18
C THR A 30 13.70 -21.83 1.85
N VAL A 31 13.23 -22.58 0.85
CA VAL A 31 12.75 -22.04 -0.43
C VAL A 31 11.41 -21.32 -0.25
N ALA A 32 10.50 -21.79 0.60
CA ALA A 32 9.23 -21.14 0.88
C ALA A 32 9.40 -19.83 1.67
N LEU A 33 10.41 -19.75 2.55
CA LEU A 33 10.77 -18.52 3.28
C LEU A 33 11.53 -17.50 2.41
N SER A 34 12.28 -17.96 1.41
CA SER A 34 12.99 -17.08 0.48
C SER A 34 12.10 -16.53 -0.64
N SER A 35 11.01 -17.20 -1.01
CA SER A 35 10.07 -16.71 -2.02
C SER A 35 9.14 -15.60 -1.51
N SER A 36 8.93 -15.47 -0.21
CA SER A 36 8.16 -14.35 0.36
C SER A 36 8.92 -13.02 0.42
N VAL A 37 10.25 -13.03 0.31
CA VAL A 37 11.07 -11.80 0.29
C VAL A 37 11.18 -11.22 -1.11
N SER A 38 11.01 -12.00 -2.17
CA SER A 38 11.09 -11.54 -3.56
C SER A 38 9.82 -10.82 -4.04
N ALA A 39 8.68 -10.97 -3.35
CA ALA A 39 7.44 -10.28 -3.71
C ALA A 39 7.46 -8.76 -3.41
N PHE A 40 8.33 -8.30 -2.50
CA PHE A 40 8.52 -6.88 -2.21
C PHE A 40 9.47 -6.15 -3.16
N ALA A 41 10.15 -6.86 -4.06
CA ALA A 41 11.07 -6.27 -5.05
C ALA A 41 10.39 -5.85 -6.36
N GLN A 42 9.15 -6.31 -6.61
CA GLN A 42 8.28 -5.73 -7.63
C GLN A 42 7.44 -4.66 -6.93
N GLY A 43 7.67 -3.37 -7.30
CA GLY A 43 7.01 -2.24 -6.65
C GLY A 43 5.50 -2.46 -6.50
N VAL A 44 4.96 -2.20 -5.31
CA VAL A 44 3.52 -2.25 -5.04
C VAL A 44 2.82 -1.34 -6.06
N PRO A 45 1.80 -1.81 -6.81
CA PRO A 45 1.11 -0.99 -7.80
C PRO A 45 0.31 0.11 -7.10
N VAL A 46 0.90 1.31 -7.01
CA VAL A 46 0.31 2.45 -6.30
C VAL A 46 -0.69 3.15 -7.19
N VAL A 47 -1.84 3.52 -6.62
CA VAL A 47 -2.84 4.39 -7.23
C VAL A 47 -2.66 5.80 -6.68
N ARG A 48 -2.67 6.79 -7.59
CA ARG A 48 -2.60 8.19 -7.24
C ARG A 48 -3.85 8.90 -7.74
N ASP A 49 -4.61 9.48 -6.83
CA ASP A 49 -5.86 10.19 -7.14
C ASP A 49 -6.15 11.23 -6.07
N ALA A 50 -6.33 12.49 -6.50
CA ALA A 50 -6.51 13.62 -5.58
C ALA A 50 -7.78 13.50 -4.71
N GLU A 51 -8.88 13.02 -5.29
CA GLU A 51 -10.16 12.86 -4.58
C GLU A 51 -10.10 11.76 -3.54
N ILE A 52 -9.59 10.59 -3.95
CA ILE A 52 -9.54 9.41 -3.08
C ILE A 52 -8.54 9.65 -1.95
N GLU A 53 -7.35 10.16 -2.25
CA GLU A 53 -6.34 10.46 -1.24
C GLU A 53 -6.83 11.51 -0.23
N ALA A 54 -7.52 12.56 -0.69
CA ALA A 54 -8.09 13.59 0.20
C ALA A 54 -9.15 12.99 1.13
N LEU A 55 -10.04 12.15 0.59
CA LEU A 55 -11.11 11.52 1.38
C LEU A 55 -10.54 10.57 2.44
N VAL A 56 -9.58 9.72 2.07
CA VAL A 56 -8.96 8.78 3.00
C VAL A 56 -8.14 9.51 4.08
N ARG A 57 -7.48 10.62 3.74
CA ARG A 57 -6.83 11.49 4.74
C ARG A 57 -7.85 12.12 5.69
N ASP A 58 -9.03 12.51 5.20
CA ASP A 58 -10.10 13.03 6.06
C ASP A 58 -10.63 11.96 7.03
N TYR A 59 -10.68 10.68 6.61
CA TYR A 59 -10.98 9.56 7.50
C TYR A 59 -9.89 9.36 8.57
N ALA A 60 -8.64 9.41 8.16
CA ALA A 60 -7.50 9.06 9.00
C ALA A 60 -7.15 10.16 10.02
N ARG A 61 -7.28 11.44 9.66
CA ARG A 61 -6.82 12.57 10.48
C ARG A 61 -7.40 12.58 11.90
N PRO A 62 -8.72 12.44 12.13
CA PRO A 62 -9.27 12.39 13.49
C PRO A 62 -8.75 11.18 14.27
N ILE A 63 -8.64 10.03 13.62
CA ILE A 63 -8.18 8.78 14.22
C ILE A 63 -6.70 8.88 14.62
N PHE A 64 -5.83 9.35 13.72
CA PHE A 64 -4.41 9.55 14.04
C PHE A 64 -4.21 10.56 15.17
N LYS A 65 -5.04 11.63 15.23
CA LYS A 65 -5.02 12.55 16.35
C LYS A 65 -5.40 11.87 17.66
N ALA A 66 -6.44 11.06 17.67
CA ALA A 66 -6.89 10.30 18.85
C ALA A 66 -5.85 9.24 19.28
N ALA A 67 -5.12 8.67 18.34
CA ALA A 67 -4.06 7.71 18.58
C ALA A 67 -2.72 8.34 19.01
N GLY A 68 -2.62 9.66 19.09
CA GLY A 68 -1.36 10.36 19.38
C GLY A 68 -0.37 10.42 18.21
N LEU A 69 -0.81 10.06 17.00
CA LEU A 69 0.02 9.91 15.81
C LEU A 69 -0.02 11.13 14.86
N ALA A 70 -0.65 12.24 15.29
CA ALA A 70 -0.91 13.40 14.42
C ALA A 70 0.36 14.04 13.82
N ASN A 71 1.47 13.97 14.54
CA ASN A 71 2.76 14.57 14.15
C ASN A 71 3.74 13.53 13.58
N ASP A 72 3.32 12.29 13.44
CA ASP A 72 4.23 11.20 13.09
C ASP A 72 4.51 11.07 11.60
N GLY A 73 3.91 11.91 10.74
CA GLY A 73 4.15 11.88 9.30
C GLY A 73 3.80 10.53 8.70
N ILE A 74 2.59 10.01 9.00
CA ILE A 74 2.13 8.75 8.44
C ILE A 74 1.62 9.00 7.03
N ASP A 75 2.24 8.33 6.07
CA ASP A 75 1.82 8.37 4.67
C ASP A 75 0.72 7.34 4.42
N ILE A 76 -0.30 7.75 3.65
CA ILE A 76 -1.36 6.86 3.18
C ILE A 76 -1.08 6.51 1.73
N VAL A 77 -0.97 5.21 1.45
CA VAL A 77 -0.67 4.66 0.11
C VAL A 77 -1.85 3.83 -0.37
N LEU A 78 -2.41 4.20 -1.51
CA LEU A 78 -3.47 3.44 -2.15
C LEU A 78 -2.85 2.38 -3.06
N VAL A 79 -3.30 1.13 -2.92
CA VAL A 79 -2.78 -0.01 -3.68
C VAL A 79 -3.81 -0.47 -4.70
N ASN A 80 -3.40 -0.63 -5.96
CA ASN A 80 -4.25 -1.22 -7.00
C ASN A 80 -4.36 -2.74 -6.81
N ASP A 81 -5.21 -3.12 -5.89
CA ASP A 81 -5.51 -4.52 -5.59
C ASP A 81 -7.00 -4.65 -5.27
N GLN A 82 -7.65 -5.63 -5.88
CA GLN A 82 -9.10 -5.84 -5.74
C GLN A 82 -9.49 -6.58 -4.45
N SER A 83 -8.54 -7.14 -3.72
CA SER A 83 -8.79 -7.75 -2.42
C SER A 83 -9.12 -6.69 -1.36
N PHE A 84 -9.94 -7.08 -0.40
CA PHE A 84 -10.15 -6.25 0.78
C PHE A 84 -8.93 -6.39 1.69
N ASN A 85 -8.05 -5.40 1.71
CA ASN A 85 -6.91 -5.40 2.62
C ASN A 85 -6.49 -3.97 2.98
N ALA A 86 -5.94 -3.82 4.19
CA ALA A 86 -5.17 -2.69 4.65
C ALA A 86 -4.08 -3.22 5.59
N PHE A 87 -2.95 -2.57 5.61
CA PHE A 87 -1.83 -2.95 6.48
C PHE A 87 -0.87 -1.78 6.67
N VAL A 88 -0.11 -1.82 7.74
CA VAL A 88 0.93 -0.83 8.01
C VAL A 88 2.32 -1.41 7.81
N THR A 89 3.26 -0.60 7.35
CA THR A 89 4.68 -0.92 7.28
C THR A 89 5.50 0.33 7.59
N GLY A 90 6.22 0.32 8.69
CA GLY A 90 6.90 1.51 9.20
C GLY A 90 5.91 2.64 9.47
N ARG A 91 6.08 3.76 8.75
CA ARG A 91 5.21 4.95 8.87
C ARG A 91 4.26 5.10 7.65
N ARG A 92 3.89 3.99 7.04
CA ARG A 92 2.98 3.97 5.88
C ARG A 92 1.79 3.07 6.16
N LEU A 93 0.59 3.60 5.91
CA LEU A 93 -0.66 2.87 5.90
C LEU A 93 -1.02 2.56 4.44
N PHE A 94 -1.04 1.30 4.09
CA PHE A 94 -1.44 0.81 2.77
C PHE A 94 -2.92 0.41 2.81
N ILE A 95 -3.70 0.85 1.82
CA ILE A 95 -5.11 0.50 1.69
C ILE A 95 -5.37 0.06 0.25
N ASN A 96 -5.86 -1.16 0.08
CA ASN A 96 -6.21 -1.68 -1.22
C ASN A 96 -7.48 -1.00 -1.75
N THR A 97 -7.52 -0.73 -3.06
CA THR A 97 -8.73 -0.19 -3.72
C THR A 97 -9.93 -1.11 -3.57
N GLY A 98 -9.72 -2.42 -3.46
CA GLY A 98 -10.75 -3.39 -3.15
C GLY A 98 -11.46 -3.14 -1.82
N ALA A 99 -10.73 -2.76 -0.77
CA ALA A 99 -11.33 -2.38 0.51
C ALA A 99 -12.24 -1.15 0.36
N LEU A 100 -11.74 -0.11 -0.32
CA LEU A 100 -12.47 1.14 -0.54
C LEU A 100 -13.78 0.95 -1.33
N VAL A 101 -13.77 0.09 -2.36
CA VAL A 101 -14.97 -0.19 -3.17
C VAL A 101 -15.97 -1.06 -2.42
N THR A 102 -15.47 -2.04 -1.65
CA THR A 102 -16.31 -3.03 -0.98
C THR A 102 -17.01 -2.45 0.24
N ALA A 103 -16.35 -1.58 1.00
CA ALA A 103 -16.94 -0.90 2.13
C ALA A 103 -18.14 -0.05 1.67
N GLU A 104 -19.28 -0.23 2.31
CA GLU A 104 -20.52 0.48 1.93
C GLU A 104 -20.65 1.84 2.62
N THR A 105 -19.96 2.02 3.74
CA THR A 105 -20.01 3.25 4.53
C THR A 105 -18.60 3.75 4.88
N PRO A 106 -18.42 5.06 5.09
CA PRO A 106 -17.16 5.63 5.59
C PRO A 106 -16.68 4.93 6.85
N ASN A 107 -17.61 4.65 7.78
CA ASN A 107 -17.30 4.07 9.08
C ASN A 107 -16.62 2.69 8.98
N GLU A 108 -16.87 1.91 7.92
CA GLU A 108 -16.18 0.63 7.70
C GLU A 108 -14.67 0.87 7.45
N ILE A 109 -14.31 1.85 6.61
CA ILE A 109 -12.91 2.19 6.33
C ILE A 109 -12.27 2.90 7.51
N ILE A 110 -13.00 3.81 8.17
CA ILE A 110 -12.50 4.49 9.37
C ILE A 110 -12.20 3.48 10.47
N GLY A 111 -13.02 2.44 10.64
CA GLY A 111 -12.76 1.35 11.56
C GLY A 111 -11.49 0.57 11.25
N VAL A 112 -11.25 0.26 9.97
CA VAL A 112 -9.98 -0.34 9.51
C VAL A 112 -8.80 0.58 9.81
N ILE A 113 -8.89 1.86 9.49
CA ILE A 113 -7.83 2.85 9.78
C ILE A 113 -7.57 2.94 11.29
N ALA A 114 -8.61 2.88 12.12
CA ALA A 114 -8.47 2.91 13.58
C ALA A 114 -7.73 1.66 14.10
N HIS A 115 -8.00 0.50 13.52
CA HIS A 115 -7.28 -0.74 13.82
C HIS A 115 -5.80 -0.65 13.44
N GLU A 116 -5.51 -0.20 12.22
CA GLU A 116 -4.13 -0.01 11.75
C GLU A 116 -3.37 1.04 12.59
N ALA A 117 -4.06 2.12 12.99
CA ALA A 117 -3.50 3.10 13.92
C ALA A 117 -3.15 2.48 15.28
N GLY A 118 -3.93 1.50 15.74
CA GLY A 118 -3.63 0.69 16.92
C GLY A 118 -2.32 -0.07 16.78
N HIS A 119 -2.06 -0.68 15.62
CA HIS A 119 -0.80 -1.35 15.33
C HIS A 119 0.39 -0.39 15.31
N ILE A 120 0.24 0.80 14.71
CA ILE A 120 1.31 1.81 14.68
C ILE A 120 1.61 2.31 16.11
N ALA A 121 0.59 2.75 16.84
CA ALA A 121 0.73 3.31 18.19
C ALA A 121 1.27 2.27 19.18
N GLY A 122 0.90 1.00 19.00
CA GLY A 122 1.39 -0.12 19.80
C GLY A 122 2.82 -0.54 19.47
N GLY A 123 3.41 -0.09 18.36
CA GLY A 123 4.73 -0.55 17.89
C GLY A 123 4.75 -2.04 17.54
N HIS A 124 3.61 -2.60 17.13
CA HIS A 124 3.41 -4.05 16.97
C HIS A 124 4.34 -4.67 15.94
N GLN A 125 4.69 -3.94 14.88
CA GLN A 125 5.62 -4.44 13.85
C GLN A 125 7.06 -4.59 14.34
N GLU A 126 7.56 -3.63 15.10
CA GLU A 126 8.91 -3.69 15.68
C GLU A 126 8.99 -4.83 16.68
N LYS A 127 8.00 -4.92 17.56
CA LYS A 127 7.89 -6.00 18.54
C LYS A 127 7.77 -7.38 17.88
N LEU A 128 7.03 -7.49 16.76
CA LEU A 128 6.93 -8.74 16.01
C LEU A 128 8.28 -9.14 15.42
N ARG A 129 9.06 -8.19 14.88
CA ARG A 129 10.43 -8.47 14.41
C ARG A 129 11.31 -8.99 15.52
N ASP A 130 11.27 -8.36 16.69
CA ASP A 130 12.00 -8.82 17.87
C ASP A 130 11.58 -10.23 18.29
N GLN A 131 10.28 -10.54 18.27
CA GLN A 131 9.77 -11.88 18.58
C GLN A 131 10.22 -12.91 17.53
N LEU A 132 10.21 -12.57 16.24
CA LEU A 132 10.71 -13.43 15.18
C LEU A 132 12.19 -13.73 15.33
N ASP A 133 13.00 -12.74 15.68
CA ASP A 133 14.44 -12.92 15.87
C ASP A 133 14.75 -13.76 17.13
N ARG A 134 14.00 -13.57 18.22
CA ARG A 134 14.07 -14.44 19.40
C ARG A 134 13.65 -15.88 19.05
N ALA A 135 12.55 -16.04 18.32
CA ALA A 135 12.07 -17.36 17.90
C ALA A 135 13.06 -18.09 16.99
N LYS A 136 13.69 -17.38 16.03
CA LYS A 136 14.79 -17.91 15.22
C LYS A 136 15.97 -18.38 16.07
N THR A 137 16.39 -17.54 17.03
CA THR A 137 17.49 -17.84 17.95
C THR A 137 17.17 -19.08 18.78
N MET A 138 15.96 -19.17 19.34
CA MET A 138 15.52 -20.34 20.11
C MET A 138 15.47 -21.61 19.27
N ALA A 139 14.97 -21.52 18.03
CA ALA A 139 14.93 -22.66 17.11
C ALA A 139 16.35 -23.15 16.74
N ILE A 140 17.29 -22.23 16.52
CA ILE A 140 18.70 -22.57 16.28
C ILE A 140 19.30 -23.25 17.50
N ILE A 141 19.10 -22.72 18.70
CA ILE A 141 19.62 -23.32 19.95
C ILE A 141 19.02 -24.70 20.15
N ALA A 142 17.71 -24.88 19.99
CA ALA A 142 17.05 -26.17 20.12
C ALA A 142 17.58 -27.18 19.09
N THR A 143 17.82 -26.76 17.84
CA THR A 143 18.40 -27.60 16.81
C THR A 143 19.83 -28.03 17.16
N LEU A 144 20.66 -27.11 17.64
CA LEU A 144 22.04 -27.41 18.06
C LEU A 144 22.09 -28.36 19.26
N LEU A 145 21.27 -28.10 20.28
CA LEU A 145 21.16 -28.98 21.46
C LEU A 145 20.63 -30.36 21.08
N GLY A 146 19.60 -30.41 20.22
CA GLY A 146 19.03 -31.65 19.71
C GLY A 146 20.05 -32.45 18.87
N ALA A 147 20.80 -31.79 18.00
CA ALA A 147 21.88 -32.40 17.23
C ALA A 147 23.00 -32.92 18.13
N GLY A 148 23.41 -32.13 19.15
CA GLY A 148 24.40 -32.57 20.15
C GLY A 148 23.96 -33.82 20.93
N ALA A 149 22.70 -33.86 21.38
CA ALA A 149 22.12 -35.02 22.05
C ALA A 149 21.99 -36.24 21.13
N MET A 150 21.68 -36.07 19.86
CA MET A 150 21.67 -37.15 18.86
C MET A 150 23.06 -37.74 18.64
N VAL A 151 24.10 -36.91 18.51
CA VAL A 151 25.48 -37.34 18.36
C VAL A 151 25.97 -38.09 19.61
N ALA A 152 25.72 -37.53 20.81
CA ALA A 152 26.05 -38.16 22.08
C ALA A 152 25.31 -39.50 22.25
N GLY A 153 24.02 -39.60 21.88
CA GLY A 153 23.23 -40.83 21.89
C GLY A 153 23.78 -41.90 20.93
N ALA A 154 24.23 -41.46 19.75
CA ALA A 154 24.87 -42.40 18.77
C ALA A 154 26.22 -42.92 19.25
N THR A 155 27.06 -42.06 19.87
CA THR A 155 28.39 -42.46 20.37
C THR A 155 28.31 -43.35 21.62
N THR A 156 27.29 -43.17 22.46
CA THR A 156 27.06 -43.94 23.69
C THR A 156 26.10 -45.13 23.44
N ASN A 157 25.66 -45.36 22.21
CA ASN A 157 24.66 -46.37 21.83
C ASN A 157 23.33 -46.28 22.62
N SER A 158 23.00 -45.08 23.08
CA SER A 158 21.79 -44.76 23.85
C SER A 158 20.66 -44.32 22.92
N ARG A 159 19.72 -45.20 22.59
CA ARG A 159 18.53 -44.86 21.76
C ARG A 159 17.63 -43.82 22.42
N GLY A 160 17.58 -43.79 23.75
CA GLY A 160 16.79 -42.82 24.51
C GLY A 160 17.33 -41.36 24.37
N LEU A 161 18.66 -41.19 24.42
CA LEU A 161 19.29 -39.88 24.28
C LEU A 161 19.21 -39.39 22.84
N ALA A 162 19.37 -40.24 21.85
CA ALA A 162 19.19 -39.87 20.44
C ALA A 162 17.74 -39.50 20.10
N GLY A 163 16.76 -40.22 20.66
CA GLY A 163 15.33 -39.88 20.52
C GLY A 163 14.94 -38.57 21.21
N ALA A 164 15.48 -38.32 22.41
CA ALA A 164 15.28 -37.03 23.10
C ALA A 164 15.87 -35.89 22.30
N GLY A 165 17.05 -36.04 21.68
CA GLY A 165 17.65 -35.02 20.81
C GLY A 165 16.79 -34.69 19.60
N MET A 166 16.17 -35.65 18.97
CA MET A 166 15.19 -35.45 17.87
C MET A 166 13.94 -34.71 18.36
N GLY A 167 13.43 -35.06 19.54
CA GLY A 167 12.28 -34.37 20.16
C GLY A 167 12.57 -32.91 20.47
N VAL A 168 13.75 -32.57 20.98
CA VAL A 168 14.16 -31.19 21.28
C VAL A 168 14.31 -30.38 19.98
N ALA A 169 14.94 -30.93 18.94
CA ALA A 169 15.13 -30.25 17.67
C ALA A 169 13.78 -29.97 16.97
N ALA A 170 12.84 -30.91 16.96
CA ALA A 170 11.52 -30.75 16.38
C ALA A 170 10.61 -29.85 17.21
N GLY A 171 10.59 -30.02 18.53
CA GLY A 171 9.74 -29.27 19.46
C GLY A 171 10.11 -27.81 19.57
N GLY A 172 11.36 -27.43 19.39
CA GLY A 172 11.82 -26.04 19.41
C GLY A 172 11.20 -25.17 18.32
N GLY A 173 11.08 -25.71 17.10
CA GLY A 173 10.43 -25.03 15.98
C GLY A 173 8.92 -24.82 16.21
N GLU A 174 8.25 -25.86 16.72
CA GLU A 174 6.80 -25.80 16.99
C GLU A 174 6.48 -24.82 18.13
N MET A 175 7.28 -24.82 19.18
CA MET A 175 7.13 -23.89 20.31
C MET A 175 7.34 -22.45 19.85
N ALA A 176 8.35 -22.19 19.02
CA ALA A 176 8.61 -20.88 18.45
C ALA A 176 7.41 -20.40 17.59
N GLN A 177 6.86 -21.26 16.75
CA GLN A 177 5.69 -20.96 15.92
C GLN A 177 4.45 -20.65 16.80
N ARG A 178 4.17 -21.46 17.81
CA ARG A 178 3.07 -21.22 18.75
C ARG A 178 3.22 -19.90 19.50
N SER A 179 4.44 -19.54 19.90
CA SER A 179 4.71 -18.27 20.57
C SER A 179 4.43 -17.08 19.66
N ILE A 180 4.83 -17.12 18.40
CA ILE A 180 4.55 -16.08 17.40
C ILE A 180 3.04 -15.93 17.17
N LEU A 181 2.32 -17.03 17.00
CA LEU A 181 0.86 -17.01 16.78
C LEU A 181 0.11 -16.47 18.01
N ALA A 182 0.53 -16.83 19.21
CA ALA A 182 -0.04 -16.31 20.46
C ALA A 182 0.23 -14.80 20.60
N TYR A 183 1.45 -14.36 20.27
CA TYR A 183 1.80 -12.94 20.24
C TYR A 183 0.93 -12.17 19.24
N GLN A 184 0.86 -12.62 17.99
CA GLN A 184 0.01 -11.97 16.97
C GLN A 184 -1.44 -11.84 17.43
N ARG A 185 -2.01 -12.89 18.02
CA ARG A 185 -3.40 -12.84 18.55
C ARG A 185 -3.57 -11.77 19.61
N THR A 186 -2.61 -11.62 20.52
CA THR A 186 -2.63 -10.60 21.58
C THR A 186 -2.57 -9.19 21.00
N GLU A 187 -1.71 -8.98 19.99
CA GLU A 187 -1.56 -7.67 19.33
C GLU A 187 -2.83 -7.30 18.55
N GLU A 188 -3.50 -8.27 17.90
CA GLU A 188 -4.77 -8.04 17.23
C GLU A 188 -5.88 -7.60 18.20
N ILE A 189 -5.99 -8.26 19.36
CA ILE A 189 -6.95 -7.88 20.40
C ILE A 189 -6.64 -6.48 20.94
N THR A 190 -5.36 -6.16 21.08
CA THR A 190 -4.93 -4.84 21.55
C THR A 190 -5.24 -3.75 20.50
N ALA A 191 -5.02 -4.03 19.22
CA ALA A 191 -5.36 -3.14 18.13
C ALA A 191 -6.88 -2.89 18.05
N ASP A 192 -7.71 -3.93 18.23
CA ASP A 192 -9.18 -3.79 18.27
C ASP A 192 -9.65 -2.89 19.42
N ARG A 193 -9.10 -3.09 20.62
CA ARG A 193 -9.42 -2.24 21.80
C ARG A 193 -9.01 -0.79 21.56
N SER A 194 -7.82 -0.59 21.02
CA SER A 194 -7.32 0.73 20.65
C SER A 194 -8.20 1.40 19.61
N ALA A 195 -8.64 0.66 18.58
CA ALA A 195 -9.55 1.14 17.56
C ALA A 195 -10.86 1.65 18.15
N ILE A 196 -11.50 0.88 19.04
CA ILE A 196 -12.74 1.32 19.72
C ILE A 196 -12.47 2.56 20.57
N THR A 197 -11.34 2.64 21.26
CA THR A 197 -10.94 3.83 22.02
C THR A 197 -10.84 5.06 21.13
N TYR A 198 -10.21 4.95 19.96
CA TYR A 198 -10.04 6.06 19.02
C TYR A 198 -11.36 6.46 18.35
N LEU A 199 -12.20 5.48 17.99
CA LEU A 199 -13.55 5.74 17.48
C LEU A 199 -14.42 6.46 18.52
N ASN A 200 -14.39 6.04 19.77
CA ASN A 200 -15.11 6.71 20.86
C ASN A 200 -14.60 8.14 21.08
N ALA A 201 -13.27 8.35 21.05
CA ALA A 201 -12.69 9.69 21.19
C ALA A 201 -13.07 10.64 20.06
N THR A 202 -13.48 10.11 18.91
CA THR A 202 -13.92 10.87 17.73
C THR A 202 -15.44 10.88 17.52
N GLY A 203 -16.22 10.30 18.46
CA GLY A 203 -17.67 10.27 18.39
C GLY A 203 -18.22 9.32 17.31
N GLN A 204 -17.45 8.30 16.93
CA GLN A 204 -17.79 7.39 15.83
C GLN A 204 -18.18 6.00 16.35
N SER A 205 -19.02 5.31 15.57
CA SER A 205 -19.46 3.95 15.88
C SER A 205 -18.37 2.92 15.55
N GLY A 206 -18.31 1.86 16.38
CA GLY A 206 -17.54 0.65 16.06
C GLY A 206 -18.29 -0.34 15.15
N MET A 207 -19.55 -0.06 14.78
CA MET A 207 -20.36 -0.97 13.96
C MET A 207 -19.77 -1.25 12.57
N GLY A 208 -19.03 -0.30 12.00
CA GLY A 208 -18.33 -0.51 10.73
C GLY A 208 -17.28 -1.61 10.80
N MET A 209 -16.56 -1.74 11.92
CA MET A 209 -15.62 -2.84 12.13
C MET A 209 -16.35 -4.17 12.19
N LEU A 210 -17.47 -4.25 12.96
CA LEU A 210 -18.27 -5.47 13.02
C LEU A 210 -18.83 -5.87 11.67
N LYS A 211 -19.30 -4.91 10.87
CA LYS A 211 -19.81 -5.16 9.53
C LYS A 211 -18.71 -5.69 8.60
N THR A 212 -17.50 -5.16 8.71
CA THR A 212 -16.33 -5.66 7.99
C THR A 212 -16.03 -7.11 8.39
N PHE A 213 -16.01 -7.42 9.69
CA PHE A 213 -15.74 -8.77 10.19
C PHE A 213 -16.83 -9.78 9.78
N ALA A 214 -18.11 -9.39 9.83
CA ALA A 214 -19.21 -10.22 9.36
C ALA A 214 -19.10 -10.55 7.86
N ARG A 215 -18.64 -9.59 7.05
CA ARG A 215 -18.38 -9.82 5.63
C ARG A 215 -17.31 -10.89 5.43
N PHE A 216 -16.21 -10.84 6.19
CA PHE A 216 -15.16 -11.86 6.12
C PHE A 216 -15.63 -13.25 6.55
N GLN A 217 -16.50 -13.34 7.56
CA GLN A 217 -17.10 -14.62 7.95
C GLN A 217 -17.99 -15.20 6.85
N SER A 218 -18.82 -14.35 6.22
CA SER A 218 -19.71 -14.78 5.14
C SER A 218 -18.92 -15.25 3.89
N ALA A 219 -17.82 -14.57 3.57
CA ALA A 219 -16.96 -14.97 2.46
C ALA A 219 -16.31 -16.34 2.68
N LEU A 220 -16.03 -16.73 3.93
CA LEU A 220 -15.52 -18.07 4.27
C LEU A 220 -16.48 -19.19 3.91
N SER A 221 -17.76 -18.97 4.20
CA SER A 221 -18.80 -19.99 3.96
C SER A 221 -19.00 -20.27 2.46
N LEU A 222 -18.58 -19.32 1.59
CA LEU A 222 -18.82 -19.37 0.15
C LEU A 222 -17.58 -19.75 -0.67
N ALA A 223 -16.36 -19.49 -0.17
CA ALA A 223 -15.13 -19.50 -0.98
C ALA A 223 -14.28 -20.79 -0.93
N GLY A 224 -14.69 -21.81 -0.21
CA GLY A 224 -14.00 -23.12 -0.15
C GLY A 224 -12.53 -23.06 0.28
N THR A 225 -11.59 -22.78 -0.62
CA THR A 225 -10.14 -22.84 -0.35
C THR A 225 -9.39 -21.51 -0.51
N GLN A 226 -10.02 -20.46 -1.04
CA GLN A 226 -9.34 -19.17 -1.18
C GLN A 226 -9.37 -18.38 0.13
N VAL A 227 -8.19 -18.18 0.72
CA VAL A 227 -8.06 -17.39 1.96
C VAL A 227 -7.96 -15.91 1.61
N ASP A 228 -8.79 -15.08 2.24
CA ASP A 228 -8.75 -13.63 2.10
C ASP A 228 -7.41 -13.07 2.64
N PRO A 229 -6.68 -12.21 1.88
CA PRO A 229 -5.39 -11.65 2.31
C PRO A 229 -5.45 -10.89 3.64
N TYR A 230 -6.53 -10.19 3.92
CA TYR A 230 -6.70 -9.49 5.20
C TYR A 230 -6.71 -10.46 6.39
N ARG A 231 -7.27 -11.64 6.23
CA ARG A 231 -7.30 -12.67 7.27
C ARG A 231 -5.97 -13.38 7.48
N ILE A 232 -5.11 -13.38 6.47
CA ILE A 232 -3.73 -13.87 6.63
C ILE A 232 -2.94 -12.88 7.48
N SER A 233 -3.06 -11.58 7.21
CA SER A 233 -2.37 -10.53 7.97
C SER A 233 -3.00 -10.29 9.35
N HIS A 234 -4.33 -10.45 9.48
CA HIS A 234 -5.10 -10.20 10.69
C HIS A 234 -5.98 -11.41 11.05
N PRO A 235 -5.43 -12.44 11.70
CA PRO A 235 -6.20 -13.63 12.08
C PRO A 235 -7.46 -13.29 12.91
N MET A 236 -8.60 -13.82 12.47
CA MET A 236 -9.92 -13.52 13.06
C MET A 236 -10.55 -14.77 13.73
N PRO A 237 -10.09 -15.18 14.91
CA PRO A 237 -10.78 -16.21 15.66
C PRO A 237 -12.15 -15.69 16.15
N GLN A 238 -13.12 -16.57 16.35
CA GLN A 238 -14.48 -16.21 16.82
C GLN A 238 -14.45 -15.42 18.12
N GLU A 239 -13.54 -15.74 19.02
CA GLU A 239 -13.32 -15.03 20.28
C GLU A 239 -13.02 -13.53 20.06
N ARG A 240 -12.20 -13.19 19.06
CA ARG A 240 -11.87 -11.80 18.73
C ARG A 240 -13.12 -11.02 18.29
N ILE A 241 -13.97 -11.65 17.48
CA ILE A 241 -15.22 -11.06 17.01
C ILE A 241 -16.18 -10.84 18.17
N ALA A 242 -16.34 -11.83 19.06
CA ALA A 242 -17.20 -11.73 20.24
C ALA A 242 -16.71 -10.62 21.20
N ASN A 243 -15.41 -10.51 21.43
CA ASN A 243 -14.81 -9.45 22.24
C ASN A 243 -15.06 -8.06 21.65
N LEU A 244 -14.88 -7.92 20.33
CA LEU A 244 -15.14 -6.65 19.64
C LEU A 244 -16.63 -6.28 19.72
N GLU A 245 -17.53 -7.25 19.57
CA GLU A 245 -18.97 -7.03 19.67
C GLU A 245 -19.38 -6.48 21.05
N VAL A 246 -18.81 -7.01 22.13
CA VAL A 246 -19.02 -6.50 23.49
C VAL A 246 -18.54 -5.05 23.61
N LEU A 247 -17.34 -4.74 23.14
CA LEU A 247 -16.78 -3.39 23.20
C LEU A 247 -17.61 -2.39 22.41
N VAL A 248 -18.08 -2.77 21.23
CA VAL A 248 -18.92 -1.91 20.36
C VAL A 248 -20.27 -1.66 21.02
N LYS A 249 -20.92 -2.68 21.59
CA LYS A 249 -22.22 -2.54 22.28
C LYS A 249 -22.13 -1.66 23.53
N GLN A 250 -21.00 -1.63 24.21
CA GLN A 250 -20.75 -0.77 25.36
C GLN A 250 -20.39 0.67 25.00
N SER A 251 -20.13 0.95 23.73
CA SER A 251 -19.78 2.29 23.26
C SER A 251 -20.98 3.24 23.35
N PRO A 252 -20.80 4.47 23.89
CA PRO A 252 -21.85 5.49 23.86
C PRO A 252 -22.20 5.95 22.44
N PHE A 253 -21.36 5.61 21.46
CA PHE A 253 -21.50 5.98 20.05
C PHE A 253 -21.94 4.80 19.17
N VAL A 254 -22.43 3.70 19.73
CA VAL A 254 -22.82 2.50 18.97
C VAL A 254 -23.79 2.82 17.82
N ASN A 255 -24.72 3.75 18.01
CA ASN A 255 -25.70 4.17 17.02
C ASN A 255 -25.29 5.41 16.20
N ALA A 256 -24.05 5.91 16.33
CA ALA A 256 -23.61 7.03 15.54
C ALA A 256 -23.55 6.64 14.04
N VAL A 257 -24.04 7.53 13.19
CA VAL A 257 -24.07 7.35 11.73
C VAL A 257 -23.15 8.36 11.06
N ASP A 258 -22.60 7.98 9.91
CA ASP A 258 -21.78 8.88 9.12
C ASP A 258 -22.59 10.09 8.64
N PRO A 259 -22.00 11.29 8.60
CA PRO A 259 -22.63 12.46 8.03
C PRO A 259 -23.01 12.22 6.56
N PRO A 260 -24.22 12.63 6.10
CA PRO A 260 -24.66 12.40 4.71
C PRO A 260 -23.67 12.92 3.66
N ALA A 261 -23.03 14.05 3.91
CA ALA A 261 -22.01 14.60 3.00
C ALA A 261 -20.76 13.69 2.92
N LEU A 262 -20.37 13.04 4.00
CA LEU A 262 -19.26 12.11 4.01
C LEU A 262 -19.62 10.81 3.26
N GLN A 263 -20.84 10.28 3.48
CA GLN A 263 -21.38 9.14 2.75
C GLN A 263 -21.44 9.43 1.23
N GLN A 264 -21.88 10.60 0.83
CA GLN A 264 -21.91 10.99 -0.58
C GLN A 264 -20.51 10.99 -1.21
N ARG A 265 -19.51 11.54 -0.54
CA ARG A 265 -18.11 11.50 -1.01
C ARG A 265 -17.59 10.05 -1.08
N HIS A 266 -17.96 9.22 -0.12
CA HIS A 266 -17.62 7.80 -0.12
C HIS A 266 -18.22 7.07 -1.31
N ASP A 267 -19.50 7.29 -1.61
CA ASP A 267 -20.18 6.68 -2.75
C ASP A 267 -19.56 7.14 -4.08
N MET A 268 -19.17 8.41 -4.19
CA MET A 268 -18.46 8.95 -5.36
C MET A 268 -17.11 8.28 -5.54
N MET A 269 -16.33 8.12 -4.48
CA MET A 269 -15.05 7.41 -4.48
C MET A 269 -15.22 5.97 -4.96
N ARG A 270 -16.19 5.24 -4.41
CA ARG A 270 -16.48 3.84 -4.81
C ARG A 270 -16.78 3.73 -6.30
N ILE A 271 -17.63 4.61 -6.78
CA ILE A 271 -18.00 4.63 -8.22
C ILE A 271 -16.80 5.00 -9.09
N LYS A 272 -15.96 5.96 -8.68
CA LYS A 272 -14.74 6.35 -9.40
C LYS A 272 -13.79 5.17 -9.51
N ILE A 273 -13.48 4.49 -8.40
CA ILE A 273 -12.62 3.31 -8.42
C ILE A 273 -13.22 2.21 -9.32
N ALA A 274 -14.52 1.93 -9.20
CA ALA A 274 -15.18 0.94 -10.04
C ALA A 274 -15.10 1.32 -11.53
N ALA A 275 -15.27 2.59 -11.89
CA ALA A 275 -15.21 3.07 -13.26
C ALA A 275 -13.84 2.86 -13.90
N TYR A 276 -12.78 3.15 -13.19
CA TYR A 276 -11.41 3.08 -13.72
C TYR A 276 -10.79 1.68 -13.63
N MET A 277 -11.20 0.85 -12.64
CA MET A 277 -10.52 -0.40 -12.32
C MET A 277 -11.35 -1.67 -12.50
N GLN A 278 -12.68 -1.57 -12.44
CA GLN A 278 -13.56 -2.76 -12.47
C GLN A 278 -14.53 -2.79 -13.67
N GLY A 279 -14.67 -1.68 -14.39
CA GLY A 279 -15.46 -1.56 -15.61
C GLY A 279 -16.94 -1.30 -15.40
N GLN A 280 -17.68 -1.25 -16.53
CA GLN A 280 -19.07 -0.79 -16.60
C GLN A 280 -20.06 -1.58 -15.73
N ALA A 281 -19.91 -2.91 -15.67
CA ALA A 281 -20.80 -3.76 -14.88
C ALA A 281 -20.73 -3.46 -13.37
N ALA A 282 -19.55 -3.18 -12.85
CA ALA A 282 -19.36 -2.81 -11.45
C ALA A 282 -20.01 -1.47 -11.14
N VAL A 283 -19.82 -0.47 -12.00
CA VAL A 283 -20.47 0.84 -11.87
C VAL A 283 -21.99 0.70 -11.89
N ALA A 284 -22.54 -0.02 -12.88
CA ALA A 284 -23.99 -0.24 -13.00
C ALA A 284 -24.57 -0.91 -11.73
N ARG A 285 -23.83 -1.82 -11.11
CA ARG A 285 -24.24 -2.46 -9.85
C ARG A 285 -24.31 -1.45 -8.69
N LEU A 286 -23.32 -0.56 -8.56
CA LEU A 286 -23.31 0.48 -7.53
C LEU A 286 -24.43 1.51 -7.75
N MET A 287 -24.65 1.93 -8.99
CA MET A 287 -25.69 2.90 -9.34
C MET A 287 -27.12 2.40 -9.11
N ARG A 288 -27.37 1.07 -9.15
CA ARG A 288 -28.71 0.50 -8.96
C ARG A 288 -29.35 0.84 -7.62
N LYS A 289 -28.55 1.04 -6.55
CA LYS A 289 -29.07 1.37 -5.22
C LYS A 289 -29.74 2.75 -5.17
N ASN A 290 -29.19 3.73 -5.89
CA ASN A 290 -29.74 5.08 -5.99
C ASN A 290 -29.33 5.73 -7.32
N PRO A 291 -30.06 5.45 -8.42
CA PRO A 291 -29.66 5.86 -9.78
C PRO A 291 -29.66 7.37 -10.00
N THR A 292 -30.39 8.14 -9.20
CA THR A 292 -30.50 9.61 -9.30
C THR A 292 -29.54 10.35 -8.38
N SER A 293 -28.80 9.65 -7.52
CA SER A 293 -27.84 10.26 -6.59
C SER A 293 -26.74 11.02 -7.35
N LEU A 294 -26.11 11.99 -6.68
CA LEU A 294 -24.96 12.69 -7.24
C LEU A 294 -23.83 11.72 -7.61
N ALA A 295 -23.58 10.72 -6.76
CA ALA A 295 -22.59 9.69 -7.03
C ALA A 295 -22.89 8.89 -8.30
N SER A 296 -24.16 8.50 -8.52
CA SER A 296 -24.56 7.79 -9.74
C SER A 296 -24.43 8.67 -10.99
N ARG A 297 -24.80 9.95 -10.92
CA ARG A 297 -24.63 10.89 -12.04
C ARG A 297 -23.15 11.17 -12.32
N TYR A 298 -22.31 11.21 -11.29
CA TYR A 298 -20.86 11.32 -11.43
C TYR A 298 -20.28 10.07 -12.11
N GLY A 299 -20.69 8.88 -11.70
CA GLY A 299 -20.31 7.63 -12.33
C GLY A 299 -20.76 7.55 -13.80
N ASP A 300 -21.96 8.03 -14.12
CA ASP A 300 -22.47 8.10 -15.50
C ASP A 300 -21.62 9.06 -16.36
N ALA A 301 -21.22 10.21 -15.82
CA ALA A 301 -20.31 11.12 -16.50
C ALA A 301 -18.94 10.48 -16.77
N GLN A 302 -18.37 9.76 -15.79
CA GLN A 302 -17.11 9.03 -15.93
C GLN A 302 -17.21 7.89 -16.93
N GLN A 303 -18.27 7.09 -16.88
CA GLN A 303 -18.48 6.02 -17.88
C GLN A 303 -18.61 6.57 -19.30
N THR A 304 -19.31 7.70 -19.44
CA THR A 304 -19.44 8.40 -20.73
C THR A 304 -18.10 8.94 -21.21
N TYR A 305 -17.24 9.42 -20.30
CA TYR A 305 -15.86 9.83 -20.62
C TYR A 305 -15.00 8.66 -21.06
N LEU A 306 -15.03 7.56 -20.33
CA LEU A 306 -14.14 6.42 -20.57
C LEU A 306 -14.51 5.65 -21.82
N TYR A 307 -15.80 5.39 -22.02
CA TYR A 307 -16.29 4.44 -23.02
C TYR A 307 -17.25 5.03 -24.05
N GLY A 308 -17.72 6.26 -23.86
CA GLY A 308 -18.73 6.91 -24.69
C GLY A 308 -18.23 8.14 -25.43
N ASN A 309 -19.16 9.04 -25.71
CA ASN A 309 -18.91 10.27 -26.44
C ASN A 309 -18.40 11.40 -25.50
N PRO A 310 -17.21 11.98 -25.77
CA PRO A 310 -16.67 13.04 -24.93
C PRO A 310 -17.52 14.31 -24.84
N GLY A 311 -18.25 14.66 -25.89
CA GLY A 311 -19.17 15.81 -25.88
C GLY A 311 -20.33 15.59 -24.92
N ALA A 312 -20.91 14.39 -24.90
CA ALA A 312 -21.91 14.01 -23.90
C ALA A 312 -21.34 14.00 -22.47
N ALA A 313 -20.09 13.53 -22.30
CA ALA A 313 -19.40 13.56 -21.01
C ALA A 313 -19.21 15.00 -20.50
N LEU A 314 -18.83 15.95 -21.38
CA LEU A 314 -18.73 17.37 -21.05
C LEU A 314 -20.06 17.96 -20.59
N ALA A 315 -21.18 17.62 -21.28
CA ALA A 315 -22.50 18.10 -20.91
C ALA A 315 -22.93 17.57 -19.52
N LYS A 316 -22.71 16.27 -19.25
CA LYS A 316 -22.97 15.66 -17.94
C LYS A 316 -22.11 16.29 -16.83
N THR A 317 -20.83 16.48 -17.09
CA THR A 317 -19.91 17.14 -16.14
C THR A 317 -20.28 18.60 -15.89
N ALA A 318 -20.74 19.33 -16.92
CA ALA A 318 -21.23 20.70 -16.77
C ALA A 318 -22.48 20.77 -15.85
N ALA A 319 -23.38 19.79 -15.93
CA ALA A 319 -24.52 19.69 -15.02
C ALA A 319 -24.08 19.48 -13.56
N LEU A 320 -23.07 18.61 -13.31
CA LEU A 320 -22.49 18.40 -11.99
C LEU A 320 -21.83 19.68 -11.44
N ILE A 321 -21.06 20.38 -12.28
CA ILE A 321 -20.42 21.66 -11.90
C ILE A 321 -21.48 22.73 -11.57
N LYS A 322 -22.57 22.78 -12.34
CA LYS A 322 -23.68 23.73 -12.05
C LYS A 322 -24.31 23.46 -10.69
N GLU A 323 -24.45 22.20 -10.30
CA GLU A 323 -25.01 21.82 -8.98
C GLU A 323 -24.03 22.05 -7.84
N GLN A 324 -22.75 21.68 -8.05
CA GLN A 324 -21.68 21.85 -7.04
C GLN A 324 -20.47 22.58 -7.64
N PRO A 325 -20.54 23.91 -7.82
CA PRO A 325 -19.49 24.68 -8.52
C PRO A 325 -18.15 24.75 -7.75
N LYS A 326 -18.17 24.39 -6.47
CA LYS A 326 -16.97 24.36 -5.61
C LYS A 326 -16.36 22.98 -5.47
N ASN A 327 -16.93 21.94 -6.11
CA ASN A 327 -16.35 20.61 -6.07
C ASN A 327 -15.14 20.53 -7.02
N PRO A 328 -13.90 20.38 -6.52
CA PRO A 328 -12.70 20.39 -7.35
C PRO A 328 -12.67 19.25 -8.37
N TYR A 329 -13.20 18.09 -8.01
CA TYR A 329 -13.08 16.86 -8.80
C TYR A 329 -14.00 16.84 -10.03
N PHE A 330 -15.06 17.65 -10.05
CA PHE A 330 -15.84 17.87 -11.26
C PHE A 330 -15.10 18.73 -12.28
N HIS A 331 -14.30 19.70 -11.80
CA HIS A 331 -13.41 20.49 -12.66
C HIS A 331 -12.22 19.65 -13.15
N GLU A 332 -11.70 18.73 -12.32
CA GLU A 332 -10.70 17.74 -12.71
C GLU A 332 -11.22 16.87 -13.86
N LEU A 333 -12.39 16.22 -13.69
CA LEU A 333 -13.02 15.41 -14.73
C LEU A 333 -13.26 16.21 -16.04
N ARG A 334 -13.64 17.47 -15.93
CA ARG A 334 -13.74 18.34 -17.10
C ARG A 334 -12.40 18.52 -17.80
N GLY A 335 -11.32 18.69 -17.04
CA GLY A 335 -9.97 18.75 -17.55
C GLY A 335 -9.57 17.48 -18.30
N ASP A 336 -9.84 16.31 -17.71
CA ASP A 336 -9.55 15.00 -18.32
C ASP A 336 -10.25 14.83 -19.66
N ILE A 337 -11.54 15.20 -19.73
CA ILE A 337 -12.33 15.12 -20.96
C ILE A 337 -11.77 16.09 -22.01
N LEU A 338 -11.39 17.30 -21.62
CA LEU A 338 -10.85 18.31 -22.53
C LEU A 338 -9.47 17.88 -23.08
N MET A 339 -8.62 17.26 -22.27
CA MET A 339 -7.37 16.64 -22.75
C MET A 339 -7.66 15.55 -23.79
N LYS A 340 -8.63 14.67 -23.53
CA LYS A 340 -9.00 13.59 -24.45
C LYS A 340 -9.48 14.11 -25.83
N VAL A 341 -10.10 15.29 -25.88
CA VAL A 341 -10.55 15.91 -27.12
C VAL A 341 -9.58 16.94 -27.69
N ASN A 342 -8.31 16.89 -27.26
CA ASN A 342 -7.22 17.76 -27.71
C ASN A 342 -7.52 19.28 -27.55
N LYS A 343 -8.07 19.64 -26.39
CA LYS A 343 -8.27 21.04 -25.98
C LYS A 343 -7.40 21.39 -24.76
N PRO A 344 -6.07 21.34 -24.86
CA PRO A 344 -5.18 21.44 -23.72
C PRO A 344 -5.23 22.78 -22.99
N LYS A 345 -5.52 23.87 -23.71
CA LYS A 345 -5.66 25.20 -23.08
C LYS A 345 -6.89 25.24 -22.14
N ASP A 346 -8.03 24.77 -22.64
CA ASP A 346 -9.25 24.72 -21.82
C ASP A 346 -9.10 23.73 -20.67
N ALA A 347 -8.36 22.64 -20.86
CA ALA A 347 -8.03 21.66 -19.83
C ALA A 347 -7.16 22.29 -18.74
N ALA A 348 -6.14 23.09 -19.10
CA ALA A 348 -5.31 23.80 -18.13
C ALA A 348 -6.15 24.72 -17.23
N ASP A 349 -7.11 25.46 -17.80
CA ASP A 349 -8.03 26.31 -17.04
C ASP A 349 -8.93 25.48 -16.11
N ALA A 350 -9.42 24.33 -16.56
CA ALA A 350 -10.26 23.44 -15.75
C ALA A 350 -9.47 22.83 -14.58
N TYR A 351 -8.26 22.32 -14.80
CA TYR A 351 -7.40 21.79 -13.74
C TYR A 351 -6.92 22.91 -12.78
N ALA A 352 -6.60 24.10 -13.29
CA ALA A 352 -6.25 25.25 -12.43
C ALA A 352 -7.41 25.61 -11.51
N LYS A 353 -8.66 25.54 -12.03
CA LYS A 353 -9.85 25.73 -11.20
C LYS A 353 -9.99 24.63 -10.15
N ALA A 354 -9.79 23.36 -10.52
CA ALA A 354 -9.77 22.23 -9.60
C ALA A 354 -8.72 22.44 -8.48
N ALA A 355 -7.47 22.76 -8.85
CA ALA A 355 -6.39 23.01 -7.89
C ALA A 355 -6.67 24.19 -6.95
N SER A 356 -7.35 25.25 -7.43
CA SER A 356 -7.73 26.40 -6.62
C SER A 356 -8.84 26.11 -5.61
N LEU A 357 -9.69 25.13 -5.90
CA LEU A 357 -10.83 24.74 -5.07
C LEU A 357 -10.49 23.58 -4.10
N ASP A 358 -9.39 22.87 -4.34
CA ASP A 358 -9.02 21.70 -3.55
C ASP A 358 -8.51 22.09 -2.15
N PRO A 359 -9.25 21.75 -1.07
CA PRO A 359 -8.83 22.07 0.28
C PRO A 359 -7.59 21.26 0.73
N ALA A 360 -7.37 20.10 0.11
CA ALA A 360 -6.21 19.23 0.37
C ALA A 360 -4.92 19.77 -0.28
N ARG A 361 -5.05 20.75 -1.19
CA ARG A 361 -3.93 21.31 -1.96
C ARG A 361 -3.07 20.24 -2.62
N SER A 362 -3.70 19.27 -3.26
CA SER A 362 -3.03 18.12 -3.89
C SER A 362 -1.98 18.56 -4.91
N GLY A 363 -0.79 17.98 -4.83
CA GLY A 363 0.25 18.14 -5.85
C GLY A 363 -0.17 17.54 -7.20
N LEU A 364 -1.01 16.51 -7.20
CA LEU A 364 -1.49 15.84 -8.42
C LEU A 364 -2.25 16.80 -9.33
N LEU A 365 -3.14 17.62 -8.79
CA LEU A 365 -3.88 18.61 -9.59
C LEU A 365 -2.96 19.65 -10.24
N LEU A 366 -1.89 20.06 -9.55
CA LEU A 366 -0.90 20.96 -10.13
C LEU A 366 -0.09 20.30 -11.23
N VAL A 367 0.20 19.00 -11.09
CA VAL A 367 0.84 18.21 -12.15
C VAL A 367 -0.06 18.14 -13.38
N SER A 368 -1.37 17.91 -13.23
CA SER A 368 -2.33 17.95 -14.35
C SER A 368 -2.40 19.30 -15.05
N VAL A 369 -2.31 20.42 -14.30
CA VAL A 369 -2.16 21.76 -14.89
C VAL A 369 -0.87 21.83 -15.72
N GLY A 370 0.25 21.38 -15.16
CA GLY A 370 1.54 21.38 -15.84
C GLY A 370 1.52 20.56 -17.14
N GLN A 371 0.97 19.33 -17.11
CA GLN A 371 0.81 18.46 -18.27
C GLN A 371 -0.02 19.10 -19.38
N SER A 372 -1.13 19.72 -19.03
CA SER A 372 -2.00 20.37 -20.02
C SER A 372 -1.33 21.61 -20.63
N LEU A 373 -0.58 22.39 -19.84
CA LEU A 373 0.22 23.52 -20.34
C LEU A 373 1.36 23.06 -21.27
N MET A 374 2.00 21.91 -20.98
CA MET A 374 2.97 21.30 -21.90
C MET A 374 2.31 20.91 -23.25
N ALA A 375 1.10 20.34 -23.18
CA ALA A 375 0.37 19.98 -24.40
C ALA A 375 -0.04 21.21 -25.25
N VAL A 376 -0.10 22.42 -24.69
CA VAL A 376 -0.27 23.67 -25.46
C VAL A 376 0.99 23.98 -26.29
N GLY A 377 2.20 23.65 -25.80
CA GLY A 377 3.45 23.61 -26.54
C GLY A 377 4.08 24.99 -26.87
N THR A 378 3.55 26.10 -26.39
CA THR A 378 4.18 27.40 -26.60
C THR A 378 5.27 27.67 -25.54
N PRO A 379 6.34 28.46 -25.86
CA PRO A 379 7.38 28.77 -24.88
C PRO A 379 6.84 29.37 -23.58
N ASP A 380 5.79 30.19 -23.65
CA ASP A 380 5.15 30.77 -22.47
C ASP A 380 4.38 29.73 -21.65
N SER A 381 3.66 28.85 -22.32
CA SER A 381 2.95 27.74 -21.63
C SER A 381 3.93 26.75 -21.00
N LEU A 382 5.07 26.47 -21.62
CA LEU A 382 6.12 25.60 -21.06
C LEU A 382 6.74 26.20 -19.78
N LYS A 383 7.02 27.52 -19.76
CA LYS A 383 7.49 28.19 -18.53
C LYS A 383 6.46 28.10 -17.40
N LYS A 384 5.18 28.29 -17.72
CA LYS A 384 4.09 28.11 -16.76
C LYS A 384 3.97 26.66 -16.32
N ALA A 385 4.14 25.69 -17.22
CA ALA A 385 4.16 24.27 -16.91
C ALA A 385 5.25 23.92 -15.89
N VAL A 386 6.49 24.39 -16.10
CA VAL A 386 7.60 24.22 -15.16
C VAL A 386 7.23 24.76 -13.77
N THR A 387 6.61 25.94 -13.71
CA THR A 387 6.19 26.52 -12.43
C THR A 387 5.17 25.63 -11.71
N GLN A 388 4.15 25.14 -12.42
CA GLN A 388 3.12 24.29 -11.83
C GLN A 388 3.66 22.92 -11.42
N LEU A 389 4.52 22.32 -12.25
CA LEU A 389 5.16 21.04 -11.94
C LEU A 389 6.09 21.13 -10.73
N ASN A 390 6.89 22.19 -10.62
CA ASN A 390 7.72 22.45 -9.43
C ASN A 390 6.85 22.60 -8.18
N ASN A 391 5.73 23.32 -8.25
CA ASN A 391 4.78 23.43 -7.15
C ASN A 391 4.13 22.07 -6.81
N GLY A 392 3.88 21.24 -7.81
CA GLY A 392 3.36 19.88 -7.67
C GLY A 392 4.33 18.98 -6.90
N VAL A 393 5.58 18.89 -7.34
CA VAL A 393 6.61 18.05 -6.68
C VAL A 393 7.00 18.60 -5.30
N ALA A 394 6.89 19.90 -5.06
CA ALA A 394 7.12 20.46 -3.73
C ALA A 394 6.08 20.00 -2.69
N ARG A 395 4.85 19.71 -3.14
CA ARG A 395 3.75 19.20 -2.30
C ARG A 395 3.74 17.67 -2.24
N ASP A 396 4.27 17.01 -3.26
CA ASP A 396 4.28 15.56 -3.43
C ASP A 396 5.64 15.10 -3.95
N ARG A 397 6.61 15.05 -3.05
CA ARG A 397 8.01 14.76 -3.39
C ARG A 397 8.24 13.34 -3.90
N GLU A 398 7.40 12.39 -3.55
CA GLU A 398 7.53 10.99 -3.98
C GLU A 398 6.87 10.71 -5.34
N ASN A 399 6.27 11.71 -5.97
CA ASN A 399 5.65 11.58 -7.28
C ASN A 399 6.70 11.53 -8.41
N SER A 400 7.26 10.35 -8.62
CA SER A 400 8.30 10.13 -9.66
C SER A 400 7.81 10.49 -11.08
N GLU A 401 6.53 10.33 -11.36
CA GLU A 401 5.95 10.69 -12.66
C GLU A 401 5.94 12.22 -12.88
N ALA A 402 5.67 13.01 -11.86
CA ALA A 402 5.71 14.47 -11.94
C ALA A 402 7.11 14.99 -12.33
N TYR A 403 8.17 14.34 -11.83
CA TYR A 403 9.54 14.67 -12.22
C TYR A 403 9.83 14.33 -13.68
N ARG A 404 9.21 13.29 -14.24
CA ARG A 404 9.32 12.97 -15.67
C ARG A 404 8.76 14.11 -16.53
N PHE A 405 7.59 14.64 -16.20
CA PHE A 405 7.03 15.80 -16.90
C PHE A 405 7.87 17.06 -16.71
N LEU A 406 8.39 17.27 -15.50
CA LEU A 406 9.26 18.40 -15.21
C LEU A 406 10.56 18.33 -16.05
N ALA A 407 11.17 17.17 -16.15
CA ALA A 407 12.35 16.93 -16.98
C ALA A 407 12.06 17.21 -18.46
N GLN A 408 10.91 16.74 -18.97
CA GLN A 408 10.49 17.00 -20.35
C GLN A 408 10.29 18.51 -20.59
N ALA A 409 9.58 19.20 -19.69
CA ALA A 409 9.33 20.64 -19.83
C ALA A 409 10.63 21.46 -19.85
N TYR A 410 11.61 21.12 -18.98
CA TYR A 410 12.93 21.76 -19.00
C TYR A 410 13.69 21.43 -20.29
N GLY A 411 13.61 20.19 -20.79
CA GLY A 411 14.22 19.78 -22.05
C GLY A 411 13.69 20.58 -23.25
N GLU A 412 12.37 20.75 -23.34
CA GLU A 412 11.71 21.55 -24.39
C GLU A 412 12.07 23.05 -24.33
N LEU A 413 12.41 23.55 -23.13
CA LEU A 413 12.90 24.92 -22.92
C LEU A 413 14.44 25.04 -23.14
N GLY A 414 15.15 23.94 -23.36
CA GLY A 414 16.62 23.91 -23.57
C GLY A 414 17.44 23.97 -22.27
N ASP A 415 16.80 23.94 -21.07
CA ASP A 415 17.49 23.88 -19.77
C ASP A 415 17.88 22.41 -19.45
N ILE A 416 18.91 21.93 -20.21
CA ILE A 416 19.36 20.53 -20.08
C ILE A 416 19.86 20.18 -18.68
N PRO A 417 20.59 21.05 -17.94
CA PRO A 417 20.99 20.74 -16.57
C PRO A 417 19.80 20.53 -15.64
N ALA A 418 18.75 21.34 -15.76
CA ALA A 418 17.53 21.16 -14.97
C ALA A 418 16.75 19.90 -15.37
N ALA A 419 16.71 19.56 -16.67
CA ALA A 419 16.10 18.33 -17.14
C ALA A 419 16.83 17.08 -16.60
N ASP A 420 18.17 17.08 -16.64
CA ASP A 420 18.99 16.00 -16.08
C ASP A 420 18.76 15.88 -14.55
N LEU A 421 18.68 16.99 -13.81
CA LEU A 421 18.41 16.97 -12.36
C LEU A 421 17.00 16.45 -12.05
N ALA A 422 15.97 16.93 -12.75
CA ALA A 422 14.60 16.42 -12.56
C ALA A 422 14.52 14.92 -12.88
N THR A 423 15.22 14.45 -13.91
CA THR A 423 15.33 13.00 -14.22
C THR A 423 15.99 12.25 -13.05
N ALA A 424 17.07 12.80 -12.48
CA ALA A 424 17.74 12.21 -11.33
C ALA A 424 16.81 12.09 -10.13
N GLU A 425 16.02 13.13 -9.84
CA GLU A 425 15.04 13.13 -8.74
C GLU A 425 13.93 12.11 -8.99
N GLY A 426 13.42 12.00 -10.22
CA GLY A 426 12.43 11.00 -10.58
C GLY A 426 12.93 9.58 -10.32
N HIS A 427 14.14 9.24 -10.74
CA HIS A 427 14.78 7.95 -10.45
C HIS A 427 15.04 7.75 -8.95
N TYR A 428 15.45 8.80 -8.24
CA TYR A 428 15.70 8.74 -6.81
C TYR A 428 14.44 8.37 -6.02
N TYR A 429 13.31 9.03 -6.29
CA TYR A 429 12.04 8.74 -5.63
C TYR A 429 11.38 7.44 -6.11
N ALA A 430 11.72 6.97 -7.31
CA ALA A 430 11.35 5.62 -7.78
C ALA A 430 12.22 4.50 -7.18
N GLY A 431 13.25 4.83 -6.37
CA GLY A 431 14.18 3.85 -5.78
C GLY A 431 15.26 3.35 -6.73
N ASP A 432 15.34 3.88 -7.94
CA ASP A 432 16.40 3.57 -8.91
C ASP A 432 17.63 4.45 -8.69
N TYR A 433 18.30 4.21 -7.58
CA TYR A 433 19.44 5.02 -7.14
C TYR A 433 20.64 4.99 -8.10
N LYS A 434 20.77 3.92 -8.90
CA LYS A 434 21.84 3.81 -9.90
C LYS A 434 21.66 4.87 -11.00
N ASN A 435 20.49 4.91 -11.63
CA ASN A 435 20.19 5.90 -12.66
C ASN A 435 20.11 7.32 -12.08
N ALA A 436 19.55 7.46 -10.87
CA ALA A 436 19.54 8.75 -10.16
C ALA A 436 20.94 9.38 -10.07
N LYS A 437 21.95 8.61 -9.66
CA LYS A 437 23.35 9.08 -9.59
C LYS A 437 23.92 9.48 -10.96
N ILE A 438 23.64 8.70 -12.00
CA ILE A 438 24.13 8.99 -13.38
C ILE A 438 23.61 10.35 -13.84
N PHE A 439 22.28 10.58 -13.74
CA PHE A 439 21.68 11.83 -14.17
C PHE A 439 22.06 13.01 -13.28
N ALA A 440 22.23 12.80 -11.97
CA ALA A 440 22.69 13.83 -11.04
C ALA A 440 24.13 14.27 -11.37
N MET A 441 25.05 13.36 -11.72
CA MET A 441 26.40 13.69 -12.16
C MET A 441 26.38 14.47 -13.48
N ARG A 442 25.52 14.11 -14.44
CA ARG A 442 25.36 14.84 -15.70
C ARG A 442 24.88 16.27 -15.48
N ALA A 443 23.88 16.44 -14.60
CA ALA A 443 23.38 17.76 -14.21
C ALA A 443 24.50 18.60 -13.58
N GLN A 444 25.20 18.03 -12.61
CA GLN A 444 26.25 18.71 -11.84
C GLN A 444 27.39 19.25 -12.68
N GLN A 445 27.78 18.53 -13.75
CA GLN A 445 28.84 18.98 -14.68
C GLN A 445 28.52 20.32 -15.38
N LYS A 446 27.25 20.67 -15.54
CA LYS A 446 26.78 21.86 -16.23
C LYS A 446 26.22 22.93 -15.31
N LEU A 447 26.04 22.62 -14.01
CA LEU A 447 25.53 23.51 -12.99
C LEU A 447 26.71 24.27 -12.33
N LYS A 448 26.45 25.50 -11.87
CA LYS A 448 27.42 26.26 -11.14
C LYS A 448 27.63 25.70 -9.74
N ARG A 449 28.89 25.47 -9.37
CA ARG A 449 29.23 24.91 -8.07
C ARG A 449 28.66 25.74 -6.94
N GLY A 450 27.97 25.10 -5.97
CA GLY A 450 27.38 25.73 -4.81
C GLY A 450 25.99 26.31 -5.00
N GLU A 451 25.44 26.37 -6.22
CA GLU A 451 24.05 26.74 -6.39
C GLU A 451 23.08 25.64 -5.89
N PRO A 452 21.83 25.96 -5.52
CA PRO A 452 20.90 24.98 -4.92
C PRO A 452 20.71 23.71 -5.76
N ARG A 453 20.64 23.81 -7.09
CA ARG A 453 20.51 22.66 -7.99
C ARG A 453 21.76 21.77 -7.97
N TRP A 454 22.96 22.39 -7.89
CA TRP A 454 24.21 21.65 -7.79
C TRP A 454 24.30 20.89 -6.47
N VAL A 455 23.91 21.54 -5.36
CA VAL A 455 23.87 20.91 -4.02
C VAL A 455 22.89 19.74 -4.03
N ARG A 456 21.70 19.93 -4.60
CA ARG A 456 20.71 18.85 -4.68
C ARG A 456 21.22 17.66 -5.52
N ALA A 457 21.91 17.90 -6.63
CA ALA A 457 22.56 16.84 -7.39
C ALA A 457 23.62 16.10 -6.54
N GLN A 458 24.41 16.85 -5.75
CA GLN A 458 25.41 16.26 -4.85
C GLN A 458 24.77 15.36 -3.78
N ASP A 459 23.63 15.77 -3.22
CA ASP A 459 22.89 14.95 -2.23
C ASP A 459 22.48 13.59 -2.83
N ILE A 460 21.98 13.59 -4.08
CA ILE A 460 21.61 12.35 -4.77
C ILE A 460 22.84 11.48 -5.07
N ILE A 461 23.97 12.09 -5.48
CA ILE A 461 25.23 11.37 -5.75
C ILE A 461 25.74 10.69 -4.47
N ASN A 462 25.68 11.38 -3.35
CA ASN A 462 26.20 10.91 -2.07
C ASN A 462 25.24 9.91 -1.37
N TYR A 463 24.01 9.83 -1.81
CA TYR A 463 23.03 8.96 -1.16
C TYR A 463 23.43 7.49 -1.26
N THR A 464 23.44 6.82 -0.14
CA THR A 464 23.64 5.36 -0.05
C THR A 464 22.45 4.75 0.68
N PRO A 465 21.69 3.85 0.04
CA PRO A 465 20.58 3.17 0.70
C PRO A 465 21.08 2.46 1.96
N SER A 466 20.40 2.65 3.09
CA SER A 466 20.74 1.89 4.29
C SER A 466 20.42 0.42 4.06
N ASN A 467 21.39 -0.48 4.25
CA ASN A 467 21.23 -1.94 4.14
C ASN A 467 20.29 -2.56 5.21
N LYS A 468 19.57 -1.75 5.99
CA LYS A 468 18.70 -2.21 7.09
C LYS A 468 17.35 -2.83 6.63
N LEU A 469 17.15 -3.00 5.31
CA LEU A 469 15.93 -3.59 4.72
C LEU A 469 16.26 -4.66 3.67
N LYS A 470 17.35 -5.46 3.91
CA LYS A 470 17.53 -6.72 3.19
C LYS A 470 17.13 -7.89 4.08
#